data_670431555e5fc62727dd5fd35862a0c4
#
_entry.id   670431555e5fc62727dd5fd35862a0c4
#
_cell.length_a   1.000
_cell.length_b   1.000
_cell.length_c   1.000
_cell.angle_alpha   90.00
_cell.angle_beta   90.00
_cell.angle_gamma   90.00
#
_symmetry.space_group_name_H-M   'P 1'
#
loop_
_entity.id
_entity.type
_entity.pdbx_description
1 polymer ?
#
loop_
_entity_poly.entity_id
_entity_poly.type
_entity_poly.pdbx_seq_one_letter_code
_entity_poly.pdbx_strand_id
1 'polypeptide(L)'
;MDYKKLFHKEEAFQRETFQKRMEEFGFKNMARMELFLWDLELFLHIQKILGDKIILKGGAATQFYLPRDAQRTSVDIDMLFFGTEEEIKETLRKIEEYLGTEDELFYFHKHSPKNPKTNLPLHTYYMKVPSVLSNAERNMDRESIPYQELKIEFILQPEKWEYERRTGENIFAVNSSWNYQILPLNYLFADKLTTLGCNTIGVQNERLDEQVKQFYDIMMLSRNCISEMQCSVVKEKYLKRAEQEWNTRKITLGSTLERRDYEPKYIVEDVEKQLLRYQQADSGEDAELKKFINDFHSLYLNRKVQYDPKRLPAEHHWFA
;
A
#
# COMPACT_ATOMS: atom_id res chain seq x y z
N MET A 1 16.86 2.94 22.05
CA MET A 1 15.77 2.04 21.65
C MET A 1 16.03 0.63 22.21
N ASP A 2 15.01 -0.04 22.73
CA ASP A 2 15.12 -1.43 23.23
C ASP A 2 14.63 -2.42 22.17
N TYR A 3 15.55 -3.00 21.41
CA TYR A 3 15.25 -3.98 20.35
C TYR A 3 14.55 -5.25 20.85
N LYS A 4 14.63 -5.57 22.14
CA LYS A 4 13.92 -6.73 22.72
C LYS A 4 12.40 -6.58 22.72
N LYS A 5 11.91 -5.35 22.52
CA LYS A 5 10.50 -5.04 22.39
C LYS A 5 9.97 -5.23 20.98
N LEU A 6 10.84 -5.36 19.97
CA LEU A 6 10.49 -5.51 18.56
C LEU A 6 10.28 -6.98 18.18
N PHE A 7 9.49 -7.20 17.13
CA PHE A 7 9.26 -8.51 16.53
C PHE A 7 10.46 -8.94 15.68
N HIS A 8 11.03 -7.99 14.91
CA HIS A 8 12.21 -8.25 14.11
C HIS A 8 13.46 -8.06 14.97
N LYS A 9 14.49 -8.87 14.65
CA LYS A 9 15.76 -8.81 15.35
C LYS A 9 16.49 -7.50 15.09
N GLU A 10 17.35 -7.08 16.03
CA GLU A 10 18.15 -5.87 15.94
C GLU A 10 18.93 -5.77 14.62
N GLU A 11 19.48 -6.90 14.14
CA GLU A 11 20.25 -6.93 12.90
C GLU A 11 19.43 -6.51 11.67
N ALA A 12 18.10 -6.66 11.71
CA ALA A 12 17.22 -6.24 10.62
C ALA A 12 17.21 -4.70 10.45
N PHE A 13 17.45 -3.96 11.53
CA PHE A 13 17.43 -2.49 11.58
C PHE A 13 18.82 -1.86 11.40
N GLN A 14 19.85 -2.66 11.11
CA GLN A 14 21.20 -2.13 10.91
C GLN A 14 21.40 -1.64 9.47
N ARG A 15 22.16 -0.56 9.33
CA ARG A 15 22.46 0.05 8.03
C ARG A 15 23.09 -0.92 7.04
N GLU A 16 24.00 -1.76 7.53
CA GLU A 16 24.71 -2.78 6.75
C GLU A 16 23.74 -3.83 6.17
N THR A 17 22.69 -4.17 6.93
CA THR A 17 21.63 -5.08 6.46
C THR A 17 20.81 -4.44 5.33
N PHE A 18 20.47 -3.17 5.45
CA PHE A 18 19.79 -2.44 4.36
C PHE A 18 20.68 -2.35 3.12
N GLN A 19 21.94 -2.01 3.28
CA GLN A 19 22.88 -1.94 2.16
C GLN A 19 23.01 -3.29 1.45
N LYS A 20 23.17 -4.37 2.18
CA LYS A 20 23.25 -5.73 1.62
C LYS A 20 21.97 -6.10 0.84
N ARG A 21 20.81 -5.82 1.39
CA ARG A 21 19.54 -6.07 0.73
C ARG A 21 19.36 -5.22 -0.53
N MET A 22 19.79 -3.96 -0.50
CA MET A 22 19.76 -3.10 -1.68
C MET A 22 20.62 -3.65 -2.81
N GLU A 23 21.84 -4.11 -2.50
CA GLU A 23 22.75 -4.73 -3.46
C GLU A 23 22.16 -6.03 -4.02
N GLU A 24 21.63 -6.90 -3.14
CA GLU A 24 21.04 -8.19 -3.51
C GLU A 24 19.80 -8.03 -4.41
N PHE A 25 18.92 -7.07 -4.12
CA PHE A 25 17.67 -6.89 -4.84
C PHE A 25 17.66 -5.71 -5.81
N GLY A 26 18.77 -4.98 -5.93
CA GLY A 26 18.92 -3.88 -6.88
C GLY A 26 18.13 -2.61 -6.54
N PHE A 27 17.75 -2.39 -5.27
CA PHE A 27 17.15 -1.14 -4.83
C PHE A 27 18.22 -0.06 -4.63
N LYS A 28 17.84 1.22 -4.76
CA LYS A 28 18.75 2.35 -4.56
C LYS A 28 18.29 3.33 -3.46
N ASN A 29 17.11 3.15 -2.91
CA ASN A 29 16.57 4.03 -1.89
C ASN A 29 16.49 3.30 -0.53
N MET A 30 17.52 3.49 0.29
CA MET A 30 17.64 2.86 1.60
C MET A 30 16.58 3.37 2.57
N ALA A 31 16.23 4.66 2.52
CA ALA A 31 15.23 5.25 3.40
C ALA A 31 13.85 4.61 3.20
N ARG A 32 13.47 4.33 1.96
CA ARG A 32 12.19 3.62 1.69
C ARG A 32 12.22 2.16 2.13
N MET A 33 13.38 1.52 2.10
CA MET A 33 13.53 0.15 2.61
C MET A 33 13.41 0.11 4.14
N GLU A 34 14.04 1.06 4.84
CA GLU A 34 13.93 1.21 6.28
C GLU A 34 12.48 1.50 6.70
N LEU A 35 11.79 2.41 6.00
CA LEU A 35 10.36 2.68 6.23
C LEU A 35 9.52 1.41 6.05
N PHE A 36 9.77 0.63 5.00
CA PHE A 36 9.01 -0.59 4.77
C PHE A 36 9.22 -1.64 5.86
N LEU A 37 10.43 -1.75 6.42
CA LEU A 37 10.66 -2.58 7.60
C LEU A 37 9.84 -2.08 8.80
N TRP A 38 9.85 -0.77 9.07
CA TRP A 38 9.08 -0.19 10.16
C TRP A 38 7.57 -0.32 9.98
N ASP A 39 7.06 -0.21 8.75
CA ASP A 39 5.65 -0.47 8.44
C ASP A 39 5.25 -1.87 8.89
N LEU A 40 6.04 -2.87 8.54
CA LEU A 40 5.77 -4.27 8.87
C LEU A 40 5.96 -4.56 10.36
N GLU A 41 6.95 -3.95 11.01
CA GLU A 41 7.16 -4.04 12.46
C GLU A 41 5.95 -3.48 13.22
N LEU A 42 5.53 -2.26 12.87
CA LEU A 42 4.41 -1.60 13.53
C LEU A 42 3.08 -2.35 13.31
N PHE A 43 2.87 -2.88 12.09
CA PHE A 43 1.70 -3.70 11.82
C PHE A 43 1.61 -4.91 12.75
N LEU A 44 2.72 -5.58 13.04
CA LEU A 44 2.74 -6.71 13.99
C LEU A 44 2.35 -6.29 15.41
N HIS A 45 2.77 -5.11 15.88
CA HIS A 45 2.33 -4.56 17.16
C HIS A 45 0.82 -4.31 17.18
N ILE A 46 0.28 -3.70 16.14
CA ILE A 46 -1.15 -3.44 15.99
C ILE A 46 -1.92 -4.77 15.94
N GLN A 47 -1.48 -5.71 15.11
CA GLN A 47 -2.08 -7.03 14.96
C GLN A 47 -2.10 -7.82 16.27
N LYS A 48 -1.03 -7.74 17.07
CA LYS A 48 -0.93 -8.40 18.38
C LYS A 48 -2.04 -7.94 19.34
N ILE A 49 -2.41 -6.64 19.28
CA ILE A 49 -3.42 -6.07 20.20
C ILE A 49 -4.83 -6.28 19.64
N LEU A 50 -5.05 -6.02 18.34
CA LEU A 50 -6.37 -6.04 17.72
C LEU A 50 -6.81 -7.42 17.25
N GLY A 51 -5.89 -8.38 17.17
CA GLY A 51 -6.19 -9.76 16.76
C GLY A 51 -6.78 -9.82 15.34
N ASP A 52 -7.90 -10.53 15.22
CA ASP A 52 -8.57 -10.79 13.95
C ASP A 52 -9.46 -9.62 13.45
N LYS A 53 -9.42 -8.47 14.12
CA LYS A 53 -10.13 -7.26 13.72
C LYS A 53 -9.35 -6.39 12.73
N ILE A 54 -8.05 -6.67 12.50
CA ILE A 54 -7.17 -5.86 11.67
C ILE A 54 -6.62 -6.67 10.49
N ILE A 55 -6.59 -6.08 9.32
CA ILE A 55 -6.12 -6.72 8.10
C ILE A 55 -5.24 -5.72 7.34
N LEU A 56 -4.01 -6.13 7.03
CA LEU A 56 -3.11 -5.37 6.16
C LEU A 56 -3.63 -5.39 4.73
N LYS A 57 -3.68 -4.23 4.09
CA LYS A 57 -4.05 -4.07 2.68
C LYS A 57 -3.03 -3.20 1.93
N GLY A 58 -3.41 -2.71 0.76
CA GLY A 58 -2.64 -1.71 0.02
C GLY A 58 -1.32 -2.23 -0.53
N GLY A 59 -0.34 -1.34 -0.61
CA GLY A 59 0.96 -1.62 -1.20
C GLY A 59 1.76 -2.66 -0.42
N ALA A 60 1.74 -2.60 0.91
CA ALA A 60 2.47 -3.53 1.77
C ALA A 60 1.94 -4.97 1.63
N ALA A 61 0.60 -5.16 1.67
CA ALA A 61 -0.02 -6.48 1.49
C ALA A 61 0.26 -7.09 0.12
N THR A 62 0.33 -6.27 -0.93
CA THR A 62 0.64 -6.72 -2.29
C THR A 62 1.96 -7.48 -2.35
N GLN A 63 2.97 -7.07 -1.59
CA GLN A 63 4.29 -7.68 -1.64
C GLN A 63 4.30 -9.13 -1.16
N PHE A 64 3.35 -9.54 -0.31
CA PHE A 64 3.24 -10.91 0.18
C PHE A 64 2.81 -11.93 -0.89
N TYR A 65 2.27 -11.45 -2.01
CA TYR A 65 1.86 -12.28 -3.14
C TYR A 65 2.91 -12.32 -4.26
N LEU A 66 3.86 -11.39 -4.26
CA LEU A 66 4.83 -11.23 -5.34
C LEU A 66 6.15 -11.95 -5.04
N PRO A 67 6.80 -12.54 -6.05
CA PRO A 67 8.18 -13.00 -5.90
C PRO A 67 9.10 -11.80 -5.62
N ARG A 68 10.22 -12.03 -4.96
CA ARG A 68 11.14 -10.98 -4.48
C ARG A 68 11.61 -10.00 -5.55
N ASP A 69 11.82 -10.49 -6.76
CA ASP A 69 12.26 -9.69 -7.92
C ASP A 69 11.16 -8.77 -8.49
N ALA A 70 9.89 -9.06 -8.17
CA ALA A 70 8.74 -8.24 -8.53
C ALA A 70 8.26 -7.33 -7.38
N GLN A 71 8.83 -7.44 -6.19
CA GLN A 71 8.43 -6.61 -5.04
C GLN A 71 8.98 -5.19 -5.15
N ARG A 72 8.28 -4.27 -4.52
CA ARG A 72 8.66 -2.87 -4.33
C ARG A 72 8.56 -2.45 -2.86
N THR A 73 9.16 -1.34 -2.50
CA THR A 73 8.96 -0.75 -1.17
C THR A 73 7.53 -0.20 -1.03
N SER A 74 6.94 -0.35 0.15
CA SER A 74 5.76 0.38 0.59
C SER A 74 6.15 1.27 1.77
N VAL A 75 5.56 2.45 1.89
CA VAL A 75 5.91 3.43 2.93
C VAL A 75 4.68 3.96 3.66
N ASP A 76 3.54 3.35 3.41
CA ASP A 76 2.27 3.65 4.07
C ASP A 76 1.68 2.33 4.58
N ILE A 77 1.22 2.30 5.83
CA ILE A 77 0.50 1.16 6.39
C ILE A 77 -0.99 1.38 6.15
N ASP A 78 -1.54 0.66 5.21
CA ASP A 78 -2.99 0.66 4.92
C ASP A 78 -3.66 -0.55 5.57
N MET A 79 -4.69 -0.31 6.37
CA MET A 79 -5.38 -1.37 7.10
C MET A 79 -6.90 -1.27 6.99
N LEU A 80 -7.56 -2.43 6.88
CA LEU A 80 -8.98 -2.55 7.18
C LEU A 80 -9.14 -2.87 8.66
N PHE A 81 -10.03 -2.17 9.33
CA PHE A 81 -10.28 -2.36 10.75
C PHE A 81 -11.77 -2.51 11.05
N PHE A 82 -12.11 -3.61 11.70
CA PHE A 82 -13.45 -3.86 12.22
C PHE A 82 -13.51 -3.48 13.69
N GLY A 83 -13.92 -2.24 13.96
CA GLY A 83 -13.98 -1.70 15.31
C GLY A 83 -14.29 -0.20 15.32
N THR A 84 -13.91 0.48 16.38
CA THR A 84 -14.20 1.88 16.62
C THR A 84 -12.93 2.75 16.63
N GLU A 85 -13.08 4.06 16.47
CA GLU A 85 -11.97 5.01 16.60
C GLU A 85 -11.35 4.97 18.01
N GLU A 86 -12.17 4.72 19.02
CA GLU A 86 -11.72 4.61 20.41
C GLU A 86 -10.79 3.40 20.60
N GLU A 87 -11.11 2.25 19.97
CA GLU A 87 -10.22 1.09 19.99
C GLU A 87 -8.90 1.36 19.28
N ILE A 88 -8.89 2.16 18.19
CA ILE A 88 -7.65 2.61 17.54
C ILE A 88 -6.82 3.40 18.54
N LYS A 89 -7.38 4.44 19.15
CA LYS A 89 -6.67 5.32 20.11
C LYS A 89 -6.08 4.52 21.26
N GLU A 90 -6.86 3.60 21.82
CA GLU A 90 -6.41 2.75 22.93
C GLU A 90 -5.27 1.81 22.49
N THR A 91 -5.35 1.27 21.28
CA THR A 91 -4.31 0.41 20.71
C THR A 91 -3.01 1.19 20.54
N LEU A 92 -3.07 2.38 19.95
CA LEU A 92 -1.90 3.23 19.71
C LEU A 92 -1.27 3.66 21.05
N ARG A 93 -2.08 4.04 22.04
CA ARG A 93 -1.60 4.36 23.41
C ARG A 93 -0.84 3.18 24.05
N LYS A 94 -1.34 1.95 23.91
CA LYS A 94 -0.64 0.75 24.42
C LYS A 94 0.70 0.52 23.72
N ILE A 95 0.78 0.82 22.43
CA ILE A 95 2.04 0.72 21.67
C ILE A 95 3.02 1.80 22.14
N GLU A 96 2.58 3.05 22.31
CA GLU A 96 3.38 4.15 22.88
C GLU A 96 3.96 3.76 24.24
N GLU A 97 3.11 3.27 25.15
CA GLU A 97 3.54 2.84 26.48
C GLU A 97 4.55 1.68 26.44
N TYR A 98 4.34 0.75 25.50
CA TYR A 98 5.22 -0.41 25.36
C TYR A 98 6.57 -0.06 24.75
N LEU A 99 6.59 0.71 23.65
CA LEU A 99 7.83 1.07 22.95
C LEU A 99 8.57 2.22 23.65
N GLY A 100 7.86 3.12 24.27
CA GLY A 100 8.37 4.36 24.86
C GLY A 100 8.38 5.51 23.85
N THR A 101 8.09 6.72 24.33
CA THR A 101 7.96 7.92 23.47
C THR A 101 9.10 8.92 23.66
N GLU A 102 10.25 8.43 24.09
CA GLU A 102 11.45 9.27 24.28
C GLU A 102 11.83 9.95 22.95
N ASP A 103 12.23 11.21 23.01
CA ASP A 103 12.58 12.03 21.84
C ASP A 103 11.45 12.13 20.79
N GLU A 104 10.20 12.04 21.21
CA GLU A 104 9.01 11.99 20.34
C GLU A 104 8.96 10.78 19.38
N LEU A 105 9.83 9.79 19.55
CA LEU A 105 9.75 8.53 18.81
C LEU A 105 8.57 7.71 19.30
N PHE A 106 7.96 6.93 18.38
CA PHE A 106 6.80 6.07 18.65
C PHE A 106 5.58 6.77 19.24
N TYR A 107 5.52 8.10 19.12
CA TYR A 107 4.35 8.88 19.51
C TYR A 107 3.43 9.09 18.28
N PHE A 108 2.15 8.72 18.42
CA PHE A 108 1.18 8.82 17.35
C PHE A 108 0.50 10.18 17.30
N HIS A 109 0.58 10.82 16.15
CA HIS A 109 -0.13 12.08 15.87
C HIS A 109 -1.29 11.83 14.92
N LYS A 110 -2.52 12.15 15.34
CA LYS A 110 -3.67 12.10 14.46
C LYS A 110 -3.57 13.17 13.38
N HIS A 111 -3.71 12.79 12.11
CA HIS A 111 -3.80 13.74 11.01
C HIS A 111 -5.12 14.53 11.09
N SER A 112 -5.03 15.86 11.08
CA SER A 112 -6.18 16.76 11.01
C SER A 112 -6.10 17.57 9.73
N PRO A 113 -6.78 17.16 8.64
CA PRO A 113 -6.74 17.88 7.38
C PRO A 113 -7.38 19.26 7.54
N LYS A 114 -6.75 20.31 7.00
CA LYS A 114 -7.25 21.69 7.05
C LYS A 114 -8.64 21.84 6.41
N ASN A 115 -8.91 21.03 5.38
CA ASN A 115 -10.20 20.99 4.70
C ASN A 115 -10.60 19.51 4.54
N PRO A 116 -11.34 18.91 5.48
CA PRO A 116 -11.83 17.56 5.33
C PRO A 116 -12.80 17.51 4.14
N LYS A 117 -12.34 16.92 3.04
CA LYS A 117 -13.15 16.83 1.81
C LYS A 117 -14.14 15.67 1.83
N THR A 118 -14.05 14.77 2.80
CA THR A 118 -14.83 13.53 2.80
C THR A 118 -15.13 13.05 4.22
N ASN A 119 -16.32 12.50 4.43
CA ASN A 119 -16.66 11.71 5.64
C ASN A 119 -16.21 10.26 5.46
N LEU A 120 -15.02 10.05 4.90
CA LEU A 120 -14.49 8.70 4.76
C LEU A 120 -14.29 8.08 6.13
N PRO A 121 -14.57 6.79 6.30
CA PRO A 121 -14.26 6.05 7.52
C PRO A 121 -12.75 5.78 7.64
N LEU A 122 -11.95 6.80 7.31
CA LEU A 122 -10.50 6.76 7.24
C LEU A 122 -9.92 7.59 8.38
N HIS A 123 -9.11 6.95 9.20
CA HIS A 123 -8.35 7.59 10.27
C HIS A 123 -6.86 7.48 9.98
N THR A 124 -6.23 8.62 9.77
CA THR A 124 -4.79 8.71 9.45
C THR A 124 -4.03 9.20 10.66
N TYR A 125 -2.92 8.53 10.96
CA TYR A 125 -1.95 8.88 12.00
C TYR A 125 -0.55 8.94 11.40
N TYR A 126 0.33 9.68 12.06
CA TYR A 126 1.76 9.72 11.78
C TYR A 126 2.53 9.33 13.03
N MET A 127 3.67 8.67 12.84
CA MET A 127 4.57 8.28 13.91
C MET A 127 6.01 8.44 13.46
N LYS A 128 6.86 9.00 14.32
CA LYS A 128 8.30 9.02 14.10
C LYS A 128 8.93 7.71 14.55
N VAL A 129 9.74 7.12 13.70
CA VAL A 129 10.52 5.91 14.01
C VAL A 129 12.02 6.21 13.93
N PRO A 130 12.88 5.58 14.76
CA PRO A 130 14.31 5.80 14.69
C PRO A 130 14.86 5.37 13.32
N SER A 131 15.86 6.12 12.85
CA SER A 131 16.55 5.83 11.59
C SER A 131 18.05 5.69 11.83
N VAL A 132 18.64 4.68 11.21
CA VAL A 132 20.09 4.45 11.20
C VAL A 132 20.81 5.16 10.05
N LEU A 133 20.03 5.89 9.23
CA LEU A 133 20.51 6.55 8.03
C LEU A 133 20.94 7.98 8.30
N SER A 134 21.95 8.46 7.58
CA SER A 134 22.38 9.85 7.59
C SER A 134 21.31 10.78 6.96
N ASN A 135 21.40 12.08 7.23
CA ASN A 135 20.51 13.07 6.63
C ASN A 135 20.55 13.04 5.10
N ALA A 136 21.72 12.86 4.51
CA ALA A 136 21.89 12.77 3.06
C ALA A 136 21.16 11.55 2.46
N GLU A 137 21.20 10.40 3.12
CA GLU A 137 20.50 9.18 2.70
C GLU A 137 18.98 9.30 2.82
N ARG A 138 18.49 10.16 3.70
CA ARG A 138 17.06 10.47 3.89
C ARG A 138 16.56 11.65 3.06
N ASN A 139 17.43 12.29 2.27
CA ASN A 139 17.14 13.54 1.54
C ASN A 139 16.65 14.68 2.46
N MET A 140 17.27 14.83 3.62
CA MET A 140 16.94 15.86 4.60
C MET A 140 18.06 16.91 4.69
N ASP A 141 17.69 18.20 4.58
CA ASP A 141 18.63 19.33 4.54
C ASP A 141 19.11 19.81 5.94
N ARG A 142 18.59 19.25 7.03
CA ARG A 142 18.88 19.72 8.38
C ARG A 142 19.43 18.61 9.28
N GLU A 143 20.37 18.99 10.15
CA GLU A 143 20.73 18.17 11.32
C GLU A 143 19.50 18.07 12.23
N SER A 144 18.82 16.95 12.14
CA SER A 144 17.68 16.58 12.99
C SER A 144 17.98 15.27 13.69
N ILE A 145 17.25 15.00 14.76
CA ILE A 145 17.23 13.66 15.37
C ILE A 145 17.00 12.63 14.24
N PRO A 146 17.81 11.57 14.20
CA PRO A 146 17.72 10.57 13.12
C PRO A 146 16.40 9.79 13.24
N TYR A 147 15.37 10.26 12.58
CA TYR A 147 14.08 9.59 12.49
C TYR A 147 13.53 9.63 11.06
N GLN A 148 12.58 8.73 10.79
CA GLN A 148 11.68 8.80 9.65
C GLN A 148 10.23 8.88 10.14
N GLU A 149 9.33 9.41 9.30
CA GLU A 149 7.91 9.50 9.62
C GLU A 149 7.12 8.44 8.85
N LEU A 150 6.37 7.63 9.59
CA LEU A 150 5.44 6.64 9.05
C LEU A 150 4.03 7.24 8.96
N LYS A 151 3.35 6.93 7.88
CA LYS A 151 1.93 7.19 7.69
C LYS A 151 1.13 5.90 7.92
N ILE A 152 0.10 5.99 8.76
CA ILE A 152 -0.68 4.85 9.22
C ILE A 152 -2.15 5.14 8.95
N GLU A 153 -2.81 4.30 8.17
CA GLU A 153 -4.20 4.49 7.77
C GLU A 153 -5.07 3.31 8.22
N PHE A 154 -6.09 3.63 9.02
CA PHE A 154 -7.15 2.71 9.41
C PHE A 154 -8.41 3.06 8.64
N ILE A 155 -8.93 2.10 7.87
CA ILE A 155 -10.21 2.23 7.18
C ILE A 155 -11.22 1.39 7.96
N LEU A 156 -12.14 2.07 8.68
CA LEU A 156 -13.17 1.40 9.46
C LEU A 156 -14.12 0.64 8.52
N GLN A 157 -14.43 -0.59 8.90
CA GLN A 157 -15.35 -1.45 8.19
C GLN A 157 -16.59 -1.74 9.05
N PRO A 158 -17.79 -1.75 8.46
CA PRO A 158 -19.02 -2.06 9.18
C PRO A 158 -19.14 -3.56 9.48
N GLU A 159 -18.44 -4.40 8.75
CA GLU A 159 -18.43 -5.85 8.88
C GLU A 159 -17.00 -6.39 8.88
N LYS A 160 -16.81 -7.55 9.51
CA LYS A 160 -15.53 -8.24 9.53
C LYS A 160 -15.26 -8.86 8.16
N TRP A 161 -14.04 -8.69 7.70
CA TRP A 161 -13.56 -9.23 6.43
C TRP A 161 -12.76 -10.52 6.66
N GLU A 162 -12.71 -11.36 5.64
CA GLU A 162 -11.80 -12.50 5.59
C GLU A 162 -10.36 -12.01 5.43
N TYR A 163 -9.42 -12.78 5.95
CA TYR A 163 -8.00 -12.55 5.78
C TYR A 163 -7.24 -13.86 5.55
N GLU A 164 -6.08 -13.76 4.94
CA GLU A 164 -5.08 -14.81 4.86
C GLU A 164 -3.94 -14.53 5.82
N ARG A 165 -3.28 -15.60 6.30
CA ARG A 165 -2.02 -15.49 7.05
C ARG A 165 -0.86 -15.85 6.15
N ARG A 166 0.08 -14.93 5.99
CA ARG A 166 1.30 -15.15 5.23
C ARG A 166 2.52 -14.76 6.04
N THR A 167 3.59 -15.55 5.92
CA THR A 167 4.87 -15.23 6.57
C THR A 167 5.62 -14.13 5.82
N GLY A 168 6.45 -13.39 6.56
CA GLY A 168 7.36 -12.40 5.94
C GLY A 168 8.62 -13.00 5.32
N GLU A 169 8.74 -14.34 5.22
CA GLU A 169 9.95 -15.01 4.71
C GLU A 169 10.31 -14.62 3.28
N ASN A 170 9.30 -14.37 2.44
CA ASN A 170 9.52 -13.94 1.07
C ASN A 170 9.60 -12.43 0.89
N ILE A 171 9.42 -11.64 1.96
CA ILE A 171 9.49 -10.17 1.88
C ILE A 171 10.95 -9.73 1.95
N PHE A 172 11.43 -9.08 0.88
CA PHE A 172 12.83 -8.66 0.79
C PHE A 172 13.27 -7.74 1.94
N ALA A 173 12.34 -6.93 2.47
CA ALA A 173 12.66 -5.97 3.53
C ALA A 173 12.85 -6.62 4.90
N VAL A 174 12.17 -7.73 5.19
CA VAL A 174 12.16 -8.33 6.54
C VAL A 174 12.69 -9.75 6.59
N ASN A 175 12.37 -10.61 5.64
CA ASN A 175 12.76 -12.03 5.61
C ASN A 175 12.54 -12.70 6.99
N SER A 176 11.30 -12.69 7.48
CA SER A 176 10.95 -13.13 8.82
C SER A 176 9.85 -14.19 8.82
N SER A 177 9.85 -15.07 9.83
CA SER A 177 8.83 -16.11 10.04
C SER A 177 7.55 -15.59 10.69
N TRP A 178 7.44 -14.30 10.99
CA TRP A 178 6.22 -13.74 11.55
C TRP A 178 5.06 -13.81 10.58
N ASN A 179 3.86 -14.09 11.11
CA ASN A 179 2.64 -14.18 10.33
C ASN A 179 1.90 -12.84 10.32
N TYR A 180 1.56 -12.39 9.14
CA TYR A 180 0.78 -11.18 8.87
C TYR A 180 -0.63 -11.56 8.41
N GLN A 181 -1.63 -10.89 8.95
CA GLN A 181 -3.01 -10.99 8.49
C GLN A 181 -3.19 -10.03 7.33
N ILE A 182 -3.33 -10.55 6.12
CA ILE A 182 -3.39 -9.76 4.90
C ILE A 182 -4.70 -9.98 4.16
N LEU A 183 -5.11 -9.00 3.39
CA LEU A 183 -6.29 -9.08 2.54
C LEU A 183 -6.12 -10.19 1.49
N PRO A 184 -7.08 -11.13 1.33
CA PRO A 184 -6.99 -12.21 0.36
C PRO A 184 -6.76 -11.71 -1.07
N LEU A 185 -6.04 -12.48 -1.88
CA LEU A 185 -5.57 -12.08 -3.21
C LEU A 185 -6.67 -11.49 -4.11
N ASN A 186 -7.83 -12.17 -4.21
CA ASN A 186 -8.93 -11.70 -5.04
C ASN A 186 -9.50 -10.35 -4.58
N TYR A 187 -9.56 -10.14 -3.27
CA TYR A 187 -10.03 -8.88 -2.68
C TYR A 187 -9.00 -7.77 -2.86
N LEU A 188 -7.73 -8.09 -2.65
CA LEU A 188 -6.63 -7.15 -2.82
C LEU A 188 -6.53 -6.67 -4.26
N PHE A 189 -6.65 -7.59 -5.23
CA PHE A 189 -6.62 -7.25 -6.64
C PHE A 189 -7.83 -6.40 -7.03
N ALA A 190 -9.02 -6.74 -6.58
CA ALA A 190 -10.22 -5.93 -6.77
C ALA A 190 -10.07 -4.51 -6.18
N ASP A 191 -9.53 -4.38 -4.95
CA ASP A 191 -9.27 -3.09 -4.31
C ASP A 191 -8.24 -2.26 -5.12
N LYS A 192 -7.21 -2.91 -5.67
CA LYS A 192 -6.24 -2.25 -6.55
C LYS A 192 -6.88 -1.75 -7.85
N LEU A 193 -7.75 -2.53 -8.46
CA LEU A 193 -8.45 -2.11 -9.67
C LEU A 193 -9.30 -0.84 -9.44
N THR A 194 -9.92 -0.68 -8.28
CA THR A 194 -10.71 0.52 -7.98
C THR A 194 -9.86 1.79 -7.88
N THR A 195 -8.54 1.68 -7.69
CA THR A 195 -7.65 2.84 -7.63
C THR A 195 -7.38 3.47 -9.00
N LEU A 196 -7.66 2.77 -10.08
CA LEU A 196 -7.45 3.24 -11.46
C LEU A 196 -8.66 3.96 -12.06
N GLY A 197 -9.82 3.85 -11.43
CA GLY A 197 -11.02 4.53 -11.92
C GLY A 197 -10.86 6.06 -11.85
N CYS A 198 -11.34 6.77 -12.87
CA CYS A 198 -11.51 8.20 -12.80
C CYS A 198 -12.39 8.53 -11.61
N ASN A 199 -12.02 9.49 -10.80
CA ASN A 199 -12.85 9.92 -9.67
C ASN A 199 -13.08 8.88 -8.56
N THR A 200 -12.27 7.84 -8.45
CA THR A 200 -12.31 6.94 -7.30
C THR A 200 -11.69 7.58 -6.05
N ILE A 201 -12.04 7.05 -4.87
CA ILE A 201 -11.41 7.44 -3.62
C ILE A 201 -10.01 6.84 -3.60
N GLY A 202 -8.99 7.67 -3.50
CA GLY A 202 -7.63 7.20 -3.30
C GLY A 202 -6.63 7.66 -4.35
N VAL A 203 -7.01 7.73 -5.63
CA VAL A 203 -6.11 8.28 -6.65
C VAL A 203 -6.80 9.43 -7.37
N GLN A 204 -6.27 10.63 -7.19
CA GLN A 204 -6.71 11.81 -7.93
C GLN A 204 -5.97 11.87 -9.27
N ASN A 205 -6.65 12.32 -10.32
CA ASN A 205 -6.07 12.41 -11.67
C ASN A 205 -4.78 13.24 -11.73
N GLU A 206 -4.59 14.18 -10.80
CA GLU A 206 -3.38 15.00 -10.70
C GLU A 206 -2.21 14.31 -10.00
N ARG A 207 -2.43 13.14 -9.37
CA ARG A 207 -1.39 12.37 -8.67
C ARG A 207 -0.88 11.23 -9.52
N LEU A 208 -0.21 11.58 -10.58
CA LEU A 208 0.29 10.65 -11.58
C LEU A 208 1.29 9.62 -11.02
N ASP A 209 2.16 10.03 -10.10
CA ASP A 209 3.11 9.17 -9.42
C ASP A 209 2.43 8.09 -8.56
N GLU A 210 1.31 8.42 -7.91
CA GLU A 210 0.51 7.44 -7.18
C GLU A 210 -0.20 6.47 -8.12
N GLN A 211 -0.67 6.93 -9.28
CA GLN A 211 -1.29 6.06 -10.28
C GLN A 211 -0.28 5.02 -10.79
N VAL A 212 0.94 5.42 -11.08
CA VAL A 212 1.97 4.53 -11.60
C VAL A 212 2.26 3.36 -10.65
N LYS A 213 2.33 3.59 -9.34
CA LYS A 213 2.51 2.49 -8.38
C LYS A 213 1.32 1.52 -8.33
N GLN A 214 0.10 2.00 -8.58
CA GLN A 214 -1.07 1.13 -8.67
C GLN A 214 -1.04 0.28 -9.96
N PHE A 215 -0.70 0.88 -11.09
CA PHE A 215 -0.49 0.14 -12.34
C PHE A 215 0.57 -0.95 -12.18
N TYR A 216 1.70 -0.61 -11.54
CA TYR A 216 2.75 -1.59 -11.27
C TYR A 216 2.24 -2.77 -10.45
N ASP A 217 1.56 -2.51 -9.32
CA ASP A 217 1.02 -3.54 -8.46
C ASP A 217 0.04 -4.45 -9.20
N ILE A 218 -0.90 -3.86 -9.97
CA ILE A 218 -1.88 -4.61 -10.75
C ILE A 218 -1.19 -5.48 -11.79
N MET A 219 -0.22 -4.93 -12.50
CA MET A 219 0.51 -5.66 -13.52
C MET A 219 1.33 -6.81 -12.91
N MET A 220 2.04 -6.58 -11.79
CA MET A 220 2.82 -7.63 -11.16
C MET A 220 1.94 -8.73 -10.57
N LEU A 221 0.80 -8.38 -9.96
CA LEU A 221 -0.18 -9.36 -9.51
C LEU A 221 -0.76 -10.16 -10.69
N SER A 222 -1.11 -9.49 -11.79
CA SER A 222 -1.61 -10.16 -12.99
C SER A 222 -0.59 -11.13 -13.58
N ARG A 223 0.69 -10.77 -13.63
CA ARG A 223 1.75 -11.61 -14.17
C ARG A 223 2.06 -12.82 -13.31
N ASN A 224 2.07 -12.64 -12.01
CA ASN A 224 2.59 -13.66 -11.10
C ASN A 224 1.49 -14.48 -10.43
N CYS A 225 0.27 -13.96 -10.32
CA CYS A 225 -0.78 -14.56 -9.50
C CYS A 225 -2.09 -14.81 -10.25
N ILE A 226 -2.16 -14.55 -11.57
CA ILE A 226 -3.41 -14.67 -12.33
C ILE A 226 -4.04 -16.06 -12.24
N SER A 227 -3.21 -17.11 -12.22
CA SER A 227 -3.67 -18.50 -12.11
C SER A 227 -4.30 -18.84 -10.75
N GLU A 228 -4.00 -18.04 -9.72
CA GLU A 228 -4.55 -18.20 -8.37
C GLU A 228 -5.82 -17.36 -8.17
N MET A 229 -6.14 -16.47 -9.11
CA MET A 229 -7.29 -15.57 -9.03
C MET A 229 -8.54 -16.19 -9.66
N GLN A 230 -9.68 -15.91 -9.05
CA GLN A 230 -10.98 -16.28 -9.57
C GLN A 230 -11.67 -15.03 -10.13
N CYS A 231 -11.76 -14.89 -11.45
CA CYS A 231 -12.30 -13.73 -12.14
C CYS A 231 -13.70 -13.31 -11.65
N SER A 232 -14.58 -14.28 -11.41
CA SER A 232 -15.94 -14.02 -10.89
C SER A 232 -15.92 -13.40 -9.49
N VAL A 233 -15.01 -13.87 -8.63
CA VAL A 233 -14.84 -13.31 -7.28
C VAL A 233 -14.24 -11.91 -7.34
N VAL A 234 -13.20 -11.72 -8.15
CA VAL A 234 -12.60 -10.39 -8.37
C VAL A 234 -13.65 -9.40 -8.86
N LYS A 235 -14.44 -9.78 -9.87
CA LYS A 235 -15.53 -8.93 -10.39
C LYS A 235 -16.55 -8.57 -9.31
N GLU A 236 -17.04 -9.56 -8.55
CA GLU A 236 -18.00 -9.35 -7.46
C GLU A 236 -17.44 -8.35 -6.43
N LYS A 237 -16.19 -8.56 -5.98
CA LYS A 237 -15.56 -7.70 -4.97
C LYS A 237 -15.27 -6.31 -5.51
N TYR A 238 -14.86 -6.20 -6.78
CA TYR A 238 -14.68 -4.91 -7.45
C TYR A 238 -15.99 -4.10 -7.49
N LEU A 239 -17.09 -4.71 -7.94
CA LEU A 239 -18.39 -4.04 -8.02
C LEU A 239 -18.90 -3.61 -6.63
N LYS A 240 -18.77 -4.48 -5.62
CA LYS A 240 -19.11 -4.14 -4.23
C LYS A 240 -18.28 -2.95 -3.74
N ARG A 241 -16.98 -2.93 -4.02
CA ARG A 241 -16.09 -1.85 -3.62
C ARG A 241 -16.41 -0.53 -4.35
N ALA A 242 -16.63 -0.59 -5.65
CA ALA A 242 -17.01 0.56 -6.45
C ALA A 242 -18.34 1.18 -5.98
N GLU A 243 -19.33 0.36 -5.60
CA GLU A 243 -20.58 0.81 -5.03
C GLU A 243 -20.38 1.48 -3.65
N GLN A 244 -19.54 0.92 -2.81
CA GLN A 244 -19.19 1.55 -1.52
C GLN A 244 -18.55 2.92 -1.73
N GLU A 245 -17.63 3.04 -2.66
CA GLU A 245 -17.00 4.33 -3.02
C GLU A 245 -18.02 5.32 -3.58
N TRP A 246 -18.89 4.87 -4.48
CA TRP A 246 -19.99 5.67 -5.00
C TRP A 246 -20.85 6.25 -3.87
N ASN A 247 -21.30 5.38 -2.95
CA ASN A 247 -22.16 5.80 -1.85
C ASN A 247 -21.46 6.79 -0.92
N THR A 248 -20.18 6.58 -0.64
CA THR A 248 -19.38 7.49 0.18
C THR A 248 -19.22 8.86 -0.48
N ARG A 249 -18.90 8.91 -1.75
CA ARG A 249 -18.75 10.17 -2.51
C ARG A 249 -20.08 10.90 -2.66
N LYS A 250 -21.17 10.22 -2.90
CA LYS A 250 -22.50 10.80 -2.95
C LYS A 250 -22.86 11.50 -1.65
N ILE A 251 -22.47 10.91 -0.51
CA ILE A 251 -22.71 11.51 0.80
C ILE A 251 -21.83 12.75 1.01
N THR A 252 -20.58 12.73 0.54
CA THR A 252 -19.57 13.77 0.83
C THR A 252 -19.55 14.93 -0.16
N LEU A 253 -19.80 14.67 -1.43
CA LEU A 253 -19.63 15.66 -2.50
C LEU A 253 -20.96 16.28 -2.95
N GLY A 254 -22.07 15.79 -2.44
CA GLY A 254 -23.39 16.34 -2.70
C GLY A 254 -23.82 16.28 -4.17
N SER A 255 -24.70 17.20 -4.55
CA SER A 255 -25.34 17.24 -5.89
C SER A 255 -24.45 17.78 -7.01
N THR A 256 -23.19 18.12 -6.75
CA THR A 256 -22.30 18.76 -7.75
C THR A 256 -21.64 17.78 -8.71
N LEU A 257 -21.76 16.46 -8.44
CA LEU A 257 -21.19 15.42 -9.29
C LEU A 257 -22.27 14.80 -10.15
N GLU A 258 -21.98 14.63 -11.42
CA GLU A 258 -22.85 13.88 -12.31
C GLU A 258 -22.91 12.42 -11.84
N ARG A 259 -24.14 11.91 -11.70
CA ARG A 259 -24.39 10.54 -11.22
C ARG A 259 -23.67 9.48 -12.06
N ARG A 260 -23.52 9.76 -13.35
CA ARG A 260 -22.85 8.89 -14.30
C ARG A 260 -21.42 8.57 -13.90
N ASP A 261 -20.66 9.53 -13.36
CA ASP A 261 -19.23 9.41 -13.10
C ASP A 261 -18.91 8.41 -11.97
N TYR A 262 -19.93 8.02 -11.21
CA TYR A 262 -19.77 7.18 -10.02
C TYR A 262 -20.60 5.90 -10.04
N GLU A 263 -21.32 5.63 -11.12
CA GLU A 263 -22.00 4.34 -11.23
C GLU A 263 -20.98 3.23 -11.45
N PRO A 264 -21.10 2.06 -10.76
CA PRO A 264 -20.11 0.98 -10.82
C PRO A 264 -19.72 0.56 -12.24
N LYS A 265 -20.70 0.52 -13.16
CA LYS A 265 -20.43 0.17 -14.58
C LYS A 265 -19.46 1.13 -15.27
N TYR A 266 -19.53 2.43 -14.98
CA TYR A 266 -18.62 3.42 -15.59
C TYR A 266 -17.23 3.36 -14.96
N ILE A 267 -17.13 3.03 -13.67
CA ILE A 267 -15.83 2.79 -13.02
C ILE A 267 -15.18 1.57 -13.66
N VAL A 268 -15.95 0.50 -13.94
CA VAL A 268 -15.46 -0.70 -14.65
C VAL A 268 -14.94 -0.32 -16.03
N GLU A 269 -15.74 0.41 -16.82
CA GLU A 269 -15.33 0.86 -18.17
C GLU A 269 -14.05 1.71 -18.14
N ASP A 270 -13.89 2.58 -17.15
CA ASP A 270 -12.69 3.40 -16.99
C ASP A 270 -11.47 2.57 -16.63
N VAL A 271 -11.60 1.59 -15.74
CA VAL A 271 -10.52 0.65 -15.43
C VAL A 271 -10.11 -0.15 -16.64
N GLU A 272 -11.07 -0.66 -17.41
CA GLU A 272 -10.80 -1.39 -18.67
C GLU A 272 -10.05 -0.50 -19.66
N LYS A 273 -10.46 0.76 -19.85
CA LYS A 273 -9.76 1.70 -20.72
C LYS A 273 -8.34 1.97 -20.25
N GLN A 274 -8.12 2.11 -18.95
CA GLN A 274 -6.78 2.32 -18.39
C GLN A 274 -5.90 1.10 -18.58
N LEU A 275 -6.43 -0.11 -18.38
CA LEU A 275 -5.70 -1.36 -18.64
C LEU A 275 -5.36 -1.52 -20.13
N LEU A 276 -6.28 -1.19 -21.02
CA LEU A 276 -6.03 -1.20 -22.48
C LEU A 276 -4.96 -0.18 -22.88
N ARG A 277 -5.02 1.05 -22.37
CA ARG A 277 -3.98 2.06 -22.58
C ARG A 277 -2.63 1.57 -22.09
N TYR A 278 -2.62 0.91 -20.94
CA TYR A 278 -1.42 0.31 -20.39
C TYR A 278 -0.82 -0.77 -21.31
N GLN A 279 -1.65 -1.66 -21.85
CA GLN A 279 -1.24 -2.67 -22.83
C GLN A 279 -0.72 -2.01 -24.13
N GLN A 280 -1.40 -0.97 -24.62
CA GLN A 280 -1.00 -0.22 -25.83
C GLN A 280 0.31 0.54 -25.64
N ALA A 281 0.51 1.17 -24.49
CA ALA A 281 1.75 1.87 -24.16
C ALA A 281 2.96 0.95 -24.22
N ASP A 282 2.75 -0.25 -23.83
CA ASP A 282 3.75 -1.30 -23.85
C ASP A 282 4.12 -1.72 -25.29
N SER A 283 3.18 -1.63 -26.24
CA SER A 283 3.45 -1.80 -27.68
C SER A 283 4.19 -0.63 -28.32
N GLY A 284 4.37 0.49 -27.59
CA GLY A 284 5.07 1.67 -28.08
C GLY A 284 4.18 2.82 -28.54
N GLU A 285 2.88 2.64 -28.44
CA GLU A 285 1.90 3.58 -29.02
C GLU A 285 1.53 4.75 -28.11
N ASP A 286 1.78 4.64 -26.77
CA ASP A 286 1.51 5.72 -25.81
C ASP A 286 2.79 6.20 -25.11
N ALA A 287 3.38 7.29 -25.62
CA ALA A 287 4.62 7.87 -25.12
C ALA A 287 4.49 8.43 -23.69
N GLU A 288 3.31 8.92 -23.29
CA GLU A 288 3.08 9.46 -21.94
C GLU A 288 3.08 8.32 -20.91
N LEU A 289 2.38 7.23 -21.18
CA LEU A 289 2.34 6.10 -20.28
C LEU A 289 3.70 5.39 -20.22
N LYS A 290 4.46 5.33 -21.31
CA LYS A 290 5.87 4.88 -21.29
C LYS A 290 6.74 5.76 -20.39
N LYS A 291 6.58 7.05 -20.46
CA LYS A 291 7.28 7.98 -19.58
C LYS A 291 6.92 7.70 -18.13
N PHE A 292 5.65 7.48 -17.82
CA PHE A 292 5.18 7.11 -16.49
C PHE A 292 5.85 5.85 -15.97
N ILE A 293 5.88 4.80 -16.78
CA ILE A 293 6.49 3.53 -16.42
C ILE A 293 7.99 3.74 -16.13
N ASN A 294 8.68 4.51 -16.98
CA ASN A 294 10.09 4.83 -16.80
C ASN A 294 10.34 5.70 -15.55
N ASP A 295 9.47 6.67 -15.27
CA ASP A 295 9.55 7.50 -14.08
C ASP A 295 9.30 6.65 -12.82
N PHE A 296 8.36 5.70 -12.87
CA PHE A 296 8.15 4.74 -11.79
C PHE A 296 9.39 3.89 -11.55
N HIS A 297 10.02 3.35 -12.58
CA HIS A 297 11.28 2.61 -12.46
C HIS A 297 12.39 3.44 -11.83
N SER A 298 12.51 4.71 -12.21
CA SER A 298 13.54 5.59 -11.67
C SER A 298 13.29 6.01 -10.23
N LEU A 299 12.03 6.28 -9.87
CA LEU A 299 11.65 6.82 -8.55
C LEU A 299 11.49 5.73 -7.49
N TYR A 300 10.95 4.57 -7.84
CA TYR A 300 10.52 3.57 -6.86
C TYR A 300 11.30 2.26 -6.89
N LEU A 301 11.75 1.81 -8.06
CA LEU A 301 12.43 0.52 -8.18
C LEU A 301 13.93 0.67 -8.38
N ASN A 302 14.33 1.63 -9.19
CA ASN A 302 15.72 1.79 -9.63
C ASN A 302 16.38 0.47 -10.07
N ARG A 303 15.58 -0.47 -10.54
CA ARG A 303 15.98 -1.78 -11.05
C ARG A 303 16.00 -1.75 -12.57
N LYS A 304 16.93 -2.48 -13.19
CA LYS A 304 16.79 -2.93 -14.57
C LYS A 304 15.78 -4.09 -14.61
N VAL A 305 14.55 -3.85 -14.28
CA VAL A 305 13.49 -4.82 -14.56
C VAL A 305 13.20 -4.67 -16.06
N GLN A 306 13.61 -5.66 -16.82
CA GLN A 306 13.15 -5.75 -18.21
C GLN A 306 11.64 -6.03 -18.17
N TYR A 307 10.92 -5.03 -18.54
CA TYR A 307 9.50 -5.06 -18.69
C TYR A 307 9.19 -5.92 -19.92
N ASP A 308 8.59 -7.09 -19.73
CA ASP A 308 8.06 -7.89 -20.85
C ASP A 308 6.53 -7.77 -20.88
N PRO A 309 6.00 -6.86 -21.69
CA PRO A 309 4.57 -6.61 -21.84
C PRO A 309 3.79 -7.76 -22.46
N LYS A 310 4.44 -8.60 -23.21
CA LYS A 310 3.79 -9.74 -23.89
C LYS A 310 3.22 -10.78 -22.94
N ARG A 311 3.49 -10.65 -21.64
CA ARG A 311 3.00 -11.56 -20.61
C ARG A 311 1.69 -11.12 -19.92
N LEU A 312 1.16 -9.94 -20.21
CA LEU A 312 -0.23 -9.65 -19.82
C LEU A 312 -1.14 -10.50 -20.70
N PRO A 313 -2.00 -11.35 -20.12
CA PRO A 313 -2.92 -12.15 -20.94
C PRO A 313 -3.88 -11.20 -21.65
N ALA A 314 -3.70 -11.03 -22.94
CA ALA A 314 -4.59 -10.23 -23.80
C ALA A 314 -6.03 -10.78 -23.86
N GLU A 315 -6.29 -11.93 -23.27
CA GLU A 315 -7.52 -12.71 -23.44
C GLU A 315 -8.44 -12.74 -22.21
N HIS A 316 -8.03 -12.12 -21.11
CA HIS A 316 -8.91 -12.08 -19.93
C HIS A 316 -9.74 -10.81 -19.94
N HIS A 317 -10.91 -10.90 -20.54
CA HIS A 317 -12.00 -9.94 -20.32
C HIS A 317 -12.46 -10.07 -18.84
N TRP A 318 -11.83 -9.35 -17.96
CA TRP A 318 -12.10 -9.37 -16.53
C TRP A 318 -13.55 -9.03 -16.17
N PHE A 319 -14.27 -8.40 -17.12
CA PHE A 319 -15.59 -7.83 -16.92
C PHE A 319 -16.62 -8.26 -17.98
N ALA A 320 -16.30 -9.21 -18.84
CA ALA A 320 -17.26 -9.79 -19.80
C ALA A 320 -18.24 -10.75 -19.12
#